data_4cef0e719b60f3309af59765105449b4
#
_entry.id   4cef0e719b60f3309af59765105449b4
#
_cell.length_a   1.000
_cell.length_b   1.000
_cell.length_c   1.000
_cell.angle_alpha   90.00
_cell.angle_beta   90.00
_cell.angle_gamma   90.00
#
_symmetry.space_group_name_H-M   'P 1'
#
loop_
_entity.id
_entity.type
_entity.pdbx_description
1 polymer ?
#
loop_
_entity_poly.entity_id
_entity_poly.type
_entity_poly.pdbx_seq_one_letter_code
_entity_poly.pdbx_strand_id
1 'polypeptide(L)'
;MNLDFKSIINIHKKITDNVKWTETNFSSSITEKIGIDTFFKFENRQYTGAFKIRGSYSKLLSLSDHEKQSGVVAMSAGNHAQGLAFIAKKMNINSNIVMPEGTPFTKIRRTKNFGGNVIIHGTSLGESYEHVQKLINERGYTEVHPYNDLNVIAGQGTISYEMLSDCNDIDILLVPVGG
;
A
#
# COMPACT_ATOMS: atom_id res chain seq x y z
N MET A 1 16.78 -4.86 7.07
CA MET A 1 15.72 -5.69 7.69
C MET A 1 15.76 -7.06 7.05
N ASN A 2 15.77 -8.14 7.83
CA ASN A 2 15.59 -9.49 7.29
C ASN A 2 14.08 -9.74 7.15
N LEU A 3 13.62 -10.15 5.96
CA LEU A 3 12.21 -10.39 5.70
C LEU A 3 11.89 -11.85 6.04
N ASP A 4 11.37 -12.07 7.24
CA ASP A 4 10.92 -13.37 7.74
C ASP A 4 9.51 -13.25 8.37
N PHE A 5 8.91 -14.37 8.71
CA PHE A 5 7.56 -14.41 9.29
C PHE A 5 7.47 -13.62 10.61
N LYS A 6 8.53 -13.65 11.44
CA LYS A 6 8.60 -12.90 12.71
C LYS A 6 8.56 -11.39 12.46
N SER A 7 9.25 -10.91 11.42
CA SER A 7 9.24 -9.50 11.05
C SER A 7 7.85 -9.04 10.56
N ILE A 8 7.13 -9.90 9.82
CA ILE A 8 5.75 -9.64 9.40
C ILE A 8 4.81 -9.51 10.60
N ILE A 9 4.90 -10.43 11.57
CA ILE A 9 4.12 -10.34 12.83
C ILE A 9 4.42 -9.04 13.58
N ASN A 10 5.68 -8.64 13.67
CA ASN A 10 6.07 -7.41 14.34
C ASN A 10 5.53 -6.15 13.61
N ILE A 11 5.54 -6.16 12.29
CA ILE A 11 4.92 -5.09 11.49
C ILE A 11 3.40 -5.09 11.69
N HIS A 12 2.76 -6.25 11.62
CA HIS A 12 1.32 -6.35 11.85
C HIS A 12 0.92 -5.66 13.16
N LYS A 13 1.60 -5.98 14.28
CA LYS A 13 1.33 -5.36 15.59
C LYS A 13 1.44 -3.83 15.58
N LYS A 14 2.31 -3.27 14.72
CA LYS A 14 2.54 -1.82 14.63
C LYS A 14 1.53 -1.09 13.76
N ILE A 15 0.87 -1.79 12.83
CA ILE A 15 -0.04 -1.15 11.87
C ILE A 15 -1.53 -1.32 12.22
N THR A 16 -1.88 -2.07 13.26
CA THR A 16 -3.26 -2.43 13.63
C THR A 16 -4.16 -1.25 13.94
N ASP A 17 -3.63 -0.13 14.42
CA ASP A 17 -4.38 1.07 14.77
C ASP A 17 -4.93 1.83 13.56
N ASN A 18 -4.30 1.70 12.39
CA ASN A 18 -4.70 2.38 11.14
C ASN A 18 -4.93 1.45 9.94
N VAL A 19 -4.98 0.15 10.18
CA VAL A 19 -5.27 -0.87 9.17
C VAL A 19 -6.35 -1.79 9.71
N LYS A 20 -7.37 -2.07 8.91
CA LYS A 20 -8.42 -3.00 9.31
C LYS A 20 -7.92 -4.44 9.20
N TRP A 21 -8.24 -5.26 10.20
CA TRP A 21 -8.32 -6.70 10.00
C TRP A 21 -9.55 -6.97 9.14
N THR A 22 -9.34 -7.22 7.87
CA THR A 22 -10.44 -7.46 6.94
C THR A 22 -10.97 -8.88 7.08
N GLU A 23 -12.23 -9.09 6.72
CA GLU A 23 -12.86 -10.41 6.82
C GLU A 23 -12.20 -11.42 5.87
N THR A 24 -12.07 -12.66 6.35
CA THR A 24 -11.73 -13.85 5.55
C THR A 24 -12.94 -14.77 5.55
N ASN A 25 -13.70 -14.81 4.48
CA ASN A 25 -14.98 -15.50 4.43
C ASN A 25 -14.98 -16.68 3.45
N PHE A 26 -15.63 -17.76 3.86
CA PHE A 26 -15.91 -18.92 3.00
C PHE A 26 -16.85 -18.54 1.85
N SER A 27 -16.61 -19.08 0.67
CA SER A 27 -17.42 -18.87 -0.52
C SER A 27 -18.04 -20.18 -1.01
N SER A 28 -19.28 -20.45 -0.62
CA SER A 28 -20.00 -21.64 -1.07
C SER A 28 -20.11 -21.72 -2.60
N SER A 29 -20.42 -20.59 -3.24
CA SER A 29 -20.61 -20.55 -4.69
C SER A 29 -19.35 -20.87 -5.51
N ILE A 30 -18.17 -20.52 -5.01
CA ILE A 30 -16.91 -20.89 -5.67
C ILE A 30 -16.52 -22.32 -5.31
N THR A 31 -16.65 -22.70 -4.03
CA THR A 31 -16.42 -24.06 -3.55
C THR A 31 -17.22 -25.08 -4.34
N GLU A 32 -18.51 -24.85 -4.58
CA GLU A 32 -19.37 -25.72 -5.40
C GLU A 32 -18.91 -25.84 -6.86
N LYS A 33 -18.36 -24.75 -7.43
CA LYS A 33 -17.90 -24.73 -8.83
C LYS A 33 -16.60 -25.50 -9.05
N ILE A 34 -15.68 -25.42 -8.10
CA ILE A 34 -14.32 -25.97 -8.28
C ILE A 34 -14.02 -27.20 -7.42
N GLY A 35 -14.91 -27.55 -6.49
CA GLY A 35 -14.76 -28.71 -5.59
C GLY A 35 -13.68 -28.55 -4.52
N ILE A 36 -13.26 -27.33 -4.22
CA ILE A 36 -12.22 -27.00 -3.24
C ILE A 36 -12.74 -25.90 -2.32
N ASP A 37 -12.63 -26.09 -1.01
CA ASP A 37 -13.01 -25.08 -0.02
C ASP A 37 -12.26 -23.78 -0.27
N THR A 38 -13.02 -22.73 -0.55
CA THR A 38 -12.47 -21.45 -1.00
C THR A 38 -12.83 -20.31 -0.05
N PHE A 39 -11.83 -19.57 0.36
CA PHE A 39 -11.97 -18.40 1.23
C PHE A 39 -11.45 -17.15 0.53
N PHE A 40 -12.08 -16.01 0.80
CA PHE A 40 -11.65 -14.70 0.29
C PHE A 40 -11.28 -13.75 1.42
N LYS A 41 -10.10 -13.16 1.34
CA LYS A 41 -9.68 -12.02 2.17
C LYS A 41 -10.10 -10.72 1.49
N PHE A 42 -11.05 -10.00 2.11
CA PHE A 42 -11.69 -8.83 1.48
C PHE A 42 -10.90 -7.51 1.66
N GLU A 43 -9.73 -7.39 1.05
CA GLU A 43 -8.94 -6.14 1.09
C GLU A 43 -9.60 -4.94 0.37
N ASN A 44 -10.64 -5.16 -0.42
CA ASN A 44 -11.49 -4.09 -0.94
C ASN A 44 -12.31 -3.37 0.15
N ARG A 45 -12.40 -3.93 1.37
CA ARG A 45 -13.03 -3.32 2.54
C ARG A 45 -12.07 -2.51 3.41
N GLN A 46 -10.79 -2.41 3.03
CA GLN A 46 -9.83 -1.50 3.66
C GLN A 46 -10.27 -0.03 3.54
N TYR A 47 -9.73 0.85 4.38
CA TYR A 47 -10.08 2.29 4.40
C TYR A 47 -9.97 2.96 3.02
N THR A 48 -9.01 2.54 2.19
CA THR A 48 -8.82 3.10 0.85
C THR A 48 -9.37 2.20 -0.27
N GLY A 49 -10.06 1.10 0.09
CA GLY A 49 -10.61 0.14 -0.85
C GLY A 49 -9.57 -0.82 -1.45
N ALA A 50 -8.37 -0.92 -0.85
CA ALA A 50 -7.31 -1.82 -1.30
C ALA A 50 -6.24 -2.01 -0.22
N PHE A 51 -5.48 -3.08 -0.33
CA PHE A 51 -4.43 -3.49 0.61
C PHE A 51 -3.22 -2.56 0.71
N LYS A 52 -3.01 -1.66 -0.24
CA LYS A 52 -1.80 -0.83 -0.34
C LYS A 52 -1.50 0.03 0.88
N ILE A 53 -2.51 0.36 1.67
CA ILE A 53 -2.33 1.08 2.94
C ILE A 53 -1.38 0.35 3.90
N ARG A 54 -1.39 -0.98 3.93
CA ARG A 54 -0.56 -1.81 4.83
C ARG A 54 0.94 -1.55 4.61
N GLY A 55 1.38 -1.68 3.36
CA GLY A 55 2.78 -1.43 2.99
C GLY A 55 3.16 0.04 3.13
N SER A 56 2.28 0.97 2.75
CA SER A 56 2.51 2.40 2.93
C SER A 56 2.70 2.74 4.41
N TYR A 57 1.85 2.22 5.29
CA TYR A 57 1.96 2.48 6.72
C TYR A 57 3.24 1.88 7.32
N SER A 58 3.54 0.62 6.99
CA SER A 58 4.79 -0.02 7.42
C SER A 58 6.02 0.80 7.02
N LYS A 59 6.05 1.33 5.79
CA LYS A 59 7.15 2.20 5.33
C LYS A 59 7.20 3.50 6.11
N LEU A 60 6.09 4.20 6.30
CA LEU A 60 6.07 5.48 7.02
C LEU A 60 6.49 5.34 8.49
N LEU A 61 6.16 4.20 9.14
CA LEU A 61 6.61 3.91 10.50
C LEU A 61 8.13 3.68 10.60
N SER A 62 8.77 3.26 9.51
CA SER A 62 10.22 3.02 9.48
C SER A 62 11.05 4.27 9.23
N LEU A 63 10.42 5.39 8.87
CA LEU A 63 11.10 6.65 8.59
C LEU A 63 11.61 7.30 9.87
N SER A 64 12.80 7.89 9.79
CA SER A 64 13.33 8.81 10.81
C SER A 64 12.46 10.08 10.92
N ASP A 65 12.60 10.80 12.02
CA ASP A 65 11.86 12.05 12.21
C ASP A 65 12.25 13.11 11.16
N HIS A 66 13.51 13.14 10.72
CA HIS A 66 13.97 13.99 9.64
C HIS A 66 13.27 13.65 8.31
N GLU A 67 13.18 12.38 7.93
CA GLU A 67 12.49 11.94 6.71
C GLU A 67 11.00 12.26 6.77
N LYS A 68 10.35 12.08 7.93
CA LYS A 68 8.95 12.45 8.12
C LYS A 68 8.72 13.96 7.97
N GLN A 69 9.62 14.78 8.50
CA GLN A 69 9.56 16.26 8.38
C GLN A 69 9.79 16.71 6.94
N SER A 70 10.74 16.12 6.23
CA SER A 70 10.98 16.41 4.81
C SER A 70 9.77 16.04 3.95
N GLY A 71 9.07 14.96 4.29
CA GLY A 71 7.93 14.46 3.56
C GLY A 71 8.30 13.32 2.60
N VAL A 72 7.28 12.76 1.97
CA VAL A 72 7.43 11.60 1.10
C VAL A 72 6.95 11.87 -0.32
N VAL A 73 7.45 11.08 -1.26
CA VAL A 73 7.05 11.12 -2.66
C VAL A 73 6.83 9.72 -3.22
N ALA A 74 5.88 9.58 -4.12
CA ALA A 74 5.67 8.33 -4.87
C ALA A 74 5.17 8.63 -6.29
N MET A 75 5.51 7.75 -7.24
CA MET A 75 4.87 7.71 -8.55
C MET A 75 3.78 6.65 -8.53
N SER A 76 2.52 7.08 -8.60
CA SER A 76 1.37 6.16 -8.70
C SER A 76 0.09 6.88 -9.05
N ALA A 77 -0.67 6.33 -10.00
CA ALA A 77 -2.02 6.78 -10.36
C ALA A 77 -3.13 5.83 -9.82
N GLY A 78 -2.81 4.95 -8.86
CA GLY A 78 -3.71 3.87 -8.41
C GLY A 78 -3.85 3.76 -6.89
N ASN A 79 -4.05 2.53 -6.44
CA ASN A 79 -4.30 2.20 -5.03
C ASN A 79 -3.15 2.58 -4.10
N HIS A 80 -1.90 2.53 -4.58
CA HIS A 80 -0.74 2.93 -3.79
C HIS A 80 -0.78 4.44 -3.49
N ALA A 81 -1.10 5.28 -4.48
CA ALA A 81 -1.28 6.71 -4.31
C ALA A 81 -2.30 7.03 -3.19
N GLN A 82 -3.43 6.34 -3.22
CA GLN A 82 -4.52 6.53 -2.25
C GLN A 82 -4.15 6.03 -0.85
N GLY A 83 -3.50 4.85 -0.78
CA GLY A 83 -3.03 4.26 0.48
C GLY A 83 -1.99 5.15 1.16
N LEU A 84 -1.00 5.63 0.40
CA LEU A 84 0.04 6.52 0.90
C LEU A 84 -0.54 7.86 1.36
N ALA A 85 -1.38 8.50 0.53
CA ALA A 85 -2.01 9.77 0.87
C ALA A 85 -2.83 9.70 2.17
N PHE A 86 -3.63 8.64 2.32
CA PHE A 86 -4.44 8.44 3.51
C PHE A 86 -3.61 8.31 4.80
N ILE A 87 -2.61 7.45 4.77
CA ILE A 87 -1.83 7.18 5.98
C ILE A 87 -0.86 8.31 6.31
N ALA A 88 -0.28 8.95 5.30
CA ALA A 88 0.58 10.12 5.47
C ALA A 88 -0.20 11.28 6.13
N LYS A 89 -1.43 11.54 5.69
CA LYS A 89 -2.31 12.53 6.33
C LYS A 89 -2.56 12.21 7.81
N LYS A 90 -2.82 10.94 8.15
CA LYS A 90 -3.02 10.52 9.55
C LYS A 90 -1.78 10.71 10.42
N MET A 91 -0.60 10.61 9.84
CA MET A 91 0.69 10.77 10.51
C MET A 91 1.23 12.21 10.43
N ASN A 92 0.47 13.16 9.85
CA ASN A 92 0.91 14.55 9.59
C ASN A 92 2.20 14.61 8.75
N ILE A 93 2.37 13.70 7.80
CA ILE A 93 3.49 13.65 6.86
C ILE A 93 3.01 14.23 5.52
N ASN A 94 3.77 15.16 4.94
CA ASN A 94 3.48 15.65 3.59
C ASN A 94 3.73 14.54 2.55
N SER A 95 2.71 14.22 1.74
CA SER A 95 2.82 13.22 0.69
C SER A 95 2.60 13.82 -0.69
N ASN A 96 3.60 13.70 -1.56
CA ASN A 96 3.60 14.18 -2.93
C ASN A 96 3.44 12.99 -3.87
N ILE A 97 2.39 13.01 -4.68
CA ILE A 97 2.06 11.89 -5.58
C ILE A 97 2.19 12.37 -7.02
N VAL A 98 3.20 11.88 -7.70
CA VAL A 98 3.40 12.17 -9.13
C VAL A 98 2.55 11.21 -9.95
N MET A 99 1.77 11.77 -10.86
CA MET A 99 0.90 11.04 -11.78
C MET A 99 1.16 11.52 -13.20
N PRO A 100 1.16 10.63 -14.21
CA PRO A 100 1.32 11.02 -15.61
C PRO A 100 0.12 11.84 -16.09
N GLU A 101 0.36 12.65 -17.11
CA GLU A 101 -0.70 13.30 -17.90
C GLU A 101 -1.68 12.25 -18.43
N GLY A 102 -2.95 12.60 -18.55
CA GLY A 102 -3.98 11.63 -18.92
C GLY A 102 -4.48 10.74 -17.78
N THR A 103 -3.95 10.87 -16.55
CA THR A 103 -4.54 10.18 -15.41
C THR A 103 -5.99 10.60 -15.21
N PRO A 104 -6.96 9.65 -15.12
CA PRO A 104 -8.37 9.95 -14.96
C PRO A 104 -8.64 10.87 -13.76
N PHE A 105 -9.44 11.89 -13.95
CA PHE A 105 -9.79 12.89 -12.93
C PHE A 105 -10.33 12.28 -11.65
N THR A 106 -11.06 11.16 -11.73
CA THR A 106 -11.58 10.43 -10.58
C THR A 106 -10.47 9.92 -9.67
N LYS A 107 -9.35 9.45 -10.23
CA LYS A 107 -8.17 8.97 -9.47
C LYS A 107 -7.43 10.14 -8.81
N ILE A 108 -7.24 11.25 -9.54
CA ILE A 108 -6.64 12.48 -9.01
C ILE A 108 -7.47 12.98 -7.83
N ARG A 109 -8.79 13.13 -8.01
CA ARG A 109 -9.71 13.61 -6.97
C ARG A 109 -9.69 12.71 -5.73
N ARG A 110 -9.73 11.37 -5.91
CA ARG A 110 -9.67 10.44 -4.77
C ARG A 110 -8.38 10.59 -3.97
N THR A 111 -7.23 10.69 -4.64
CA THR A 111 -5.94 10.87 -3.97
C THR A 111 -5.88 12.19 -3.19
N LYS A 112 -6.39 13.30 -3.79
CA LYS A 112 -6.50 14.59 -3.10
C LYS A 112 -7.44 14.53 -1.89
N ASN A 113 -8.57 13.85 -2.01
CA ASN A 113 -9.52 13.69 -0.89
C ASN A 113 -8.91 12.91 0.27
N PHE A 114 -8.01 11.96 0.01
CA PHE A 114 -7.23 11.28 1.04
C PHE A 114 -6.09 12.12 1.61
N GLY A 115 -5.83 13.31 1.06
CA GLY A 115 -4.86 14.26 1.60
C GLY A 115 -3.52 14.32 0.86
N GLY A 116 -3.38 13.61 -0.26
CA GLY A 116 -2.17 13.66 -1.09
C GLY A 116 -2.08 14.95 -1.92
N ASN A 117 -0.89 15.52 -1.98
CA ASN A 117 -0.56 16.56 -2.94
C ASN A 117 -0.26 15.91 -4.30
N VAL A 118 -1.15 16.10 -5.29
CA VAL A 118 -0.99 15.48 -6.60
C VAL A 118 -0.27 16.41 -7.56
N ILE A 119 0.82 15.93 -8.12
CA ILE A 119 1.65 16.59 -9.13
C ILE A 119 1.44 15.84 -10.45
N ILE A 120 0.89 16.53 -11.46
CA ILE A 120 0.76 15.96 -12.80
C ILE A 120 2.03 16.29 -13.57
N HIS A 121 2.75 15.25 -14.01
CA HIS A 121 4.01 15.42 -14.73
C HIS A 121 4.35 14.21 -15.59
N GLY A 122 4.72 14.48 -16.84
CA GLY A 122 5.17 13.49 -17.81
C GLY A 122 4.02 12.82 -18.55
N THR A 123 4.29 12.41 -19.79
CA THR A 123 3.36 11.70 -20.67
C THR A 123 3.45 10.18 -20.51
N SER A 124 4.51 9.71 -19.86
CA SER A 124 4.81 8.29 -19.56
C SER A 124 5.09 8.05 -18.10
N LEU A 125 5.06 6.78 -17.67
CA LEU A 125 5.48 6.38 -16.33
C LEU A 125 6.96 6.68 -16.10
N GLY A 126 7.81 6.53 -17.12
CA GLY A 126 9.25 6.83 -17.05
C GLY A 126 9.48 8.30 -16.70
N GLU A 127 8.91 9.23 -17.47
CA GLU A 127 9.03 10.67 -17.22
C GLU A 127 8.49 11.08 -15.84
N SER A 128 7.37 10.49 -15.43
CA SER A 128 6.82 10.72 -14.10
C SER A 128 7.79 10.23 -13.00
N TYR A 129 8.47 9.11 -13.22
CA TYR A 129 9.45 8.58 -12.28
C TYR A 129 10.73 9.43 -12.23
N GLU A 130 11.23 9.90 -13.38
CA GLU A 130 12.36 10.85 -13.43
C GLU A 130 12.05 12.12 -12.62
N HIS A 131 10.81 12.61 -12.70
CA HIS A 131 10.38 13.73 -11.88
C HIS A 131 10.38 13.42 -10.37
N VAL A 132 10.00 12.20 -9.98
CA VAL A 132 10.13 11.73 -8.58
C VAL A 132 11.58 11.81 -8.13
N GLN A 133 12.53 11.29 -8.94
CA GLN A 133 13.95 11.34 -8.62
C GLN A 133 14.48 12.78 -8.50
N LYS A 134 14.01 13.69 -9.36
CA LYS A 134 14.30 15.12 -9.25
C LYS A 134 13.81 15.72 -7.92
N LEU A 135 12.58 15.43 -7.53
CA LEU A 135 12.01 15.90 -6.27
C LEU A 135 12.75 15.34 -5.04
N ILE A 136 13.22 14.10 -5.08
CA ILE A 136 14.07 13.53 -4.04
C ILE A 136 15.35 14.34 -3.89
N ASN A 137 16.05 14.59 -5.00
CA ASN A 137 17.33 15.31 -4.99
C ASN A 137 17.18 16.79 -4.57
N GLU A 138 16.13 17.47 -5.02
CA GLU A 138 15.95 18.90 -4.80
C GLU A 138 15.27 19.24 -3.44
N ARG A 139 14.39 18.36 -2.96
CA ARG A 139 13.54 18.61 -1.79
C ARG A 139 13.85 17.69 -0.60
N GLY A 140 14.67 16.68 -0.78
CA GLY A 140 15.00 15.71 0.26
C GLY A 140 13.83 14.80 0.62
N TYR A 141 12.84 14.61 -0.27
CA TYR A 141 11.72 13.70 -0.02
C TYR A 141 12.20 12.24 0.02
N THR A 142 11.54 11.43 0.85
CA THR A 142 11.78 9.98 0.86
C THR A 142 10.82 9.30 -0.09
N GLU A 143 11.34 8.47 -1.00
CA GLU A 143 10.51 7.65 -1.88
C GLU A 143 9.76 6.57 -1.10
N VAL A 144 8.47 6.43 -1.39
CA VAL A 144 7.66 5.28 -0.98
C VAL A 144 7.30 4.47 -2.22
N HIS A 145 8.18 3.52 -2.56
CA HIS A 145 8.01 2.69 -3.76
C HIS A 145 6.78 1.78 -3.63
N PRO A 146 5.97 1.58 -4.69
CA PRO A 146 4.70 0.84 -4.62
C PRO A 146 4.84 -0.66 -4.34
N TYR A 147 6.03 -1.26 -4.48
CA TYR A 147 6.29 -2.70 -4.28
C TYR A 147 7.75 -3.06 -3.99
N ASN A 148 8.76 -2.35 -4.49
CA ASN A 148 10.18 -2.70 -4.34
C ASN A 148 10.83 -1.98 -3.14
N ASP A 149 10.31 -2.23 -1.95
CA ASP A 149 10.84 -1.74 -0.68
C ASP A 149 10.53 -2.79 0.40
N LEU A 150 11.52 -3.19 1.19
CA LEU A 150 11.37 -4.25 2.18
C LEU A 150 10.31 -3.95 3.24
N ASN A 151 10.15 -2.69 3.66
CA ASN A 151 9.11 -2.30 4.61
C ASN A 151 7.72 -2.35 3.97
N VAL A 152 7.61 -1.95 2.69
CA VAL A 152 6.37 -2.07 1.94
C VAL A 152 6.00 -3.54 1.78
N ILE A 153 6.94 -4.40 1.37
CA ILE A 153 6.73 -5.85 1.23
C ILE A 153 6.28 -6.47 2.56
N ALA A 154 6.95 -6.15 3.66
CA ALA A 154 6.59 -6.65 4.99
C ALA A 154 5.17 -6.22 5.41
N GLY A 155 4.80 -4.96 5.12
CA GLY A 155 3.45 -4.47 5.38
C GLY A 155 2.39 -5.22 4.56
N GLN A 156 2.64 -5.50 3.27
CA GLN A 156 1.73 -6.29 2.45
C GLN A 156 1.63 -7.74 2.94
N GLY A 157 2.73 -8.31 3.41
CA GLY A 157 2.79 -9.67 3.99
C GLY A 157 1.87 -9.87 5.21
N THR A 158 1.44 -8.79 5.87
CA THR A 158 0.49 -8.89 7.00
C THR A 158 -0.87 -9.46 6.59
N ILE A 159 -1.23 -9.40 5.30
CA ILE A 159 -2.43 -10.06 4.75
C ILE A 159 -2.36 -11.56 4.97
N SER A 160 -1.23 -12.17 4.58
CA SER A 160 -1.03 -13.61 4.73
C SER A 160 -1.02 -14.02 6.20
N TYR A 161 -0.44 -13.20 7.09
CA TYR A 161 -0.50 -13.44 8.53
C TYR A 161 -1.95 -13.48 9.05
N GLU A 162 -2.79 -12.52 8.66
CA GLU A 162 -4.20 -12.51 9.03
C GLU A 162 -4.96 -13.71 8.45
N MET A 163 -4.72 -14.07 7.17
CA MET A 163 -5.36 -15.24 6.56
C MET A 163 -5.01 -16.54 7.28
N LEU A 164 -3.72 -16.76 7.60
CA LEU A 164 -3.26 -17.91 8.36
C LEU A 164 -3.78 -17.92 9.82
N SER A 165 -4.12 -16.76 10.37
CA SER A 165 -4.74 -16.65 11.69
C SER A 165 -6.24 -16.92 11.66
N ASP A 166 -6.92 -16.53 10.57
CA ASP A 166 -8.36 -16.75 10.38
C ASP A 166 -8.68 -18.20 9.96
N CYS A 167 -7.77 -18.84 9.20
CA CYS A 167 -7.93 -20.18 8.64
C CYS A 167 -6.66 -21.00 8.95
N ASN A 168 -6.77 -22.03 9.81
CA ASN A 168 -5.61 -22.80 10.28
C ASN A 168 -5.08 -23.81 9.24
N ASP A 169 -5.92 -24.26 8.32
CA ASP A 169 -5.63 -25.35 7.38
C ASP A 169 -5.69 -24.85 5.92
N ILE A 170 -4.81 -23.91 5.58
CA ILE A 170 -4.68 -23.40 4.20
C ILE A 170 -3.63 -24.23 3.47
N ASP A 171 -4.05 -25.00 2.45
CA ASP A 171 -3.14 -25.73 1.56
C ASP A 171 -2.58 -24.84 0.44
N ILE A 172 -3.41 -23.92 -0.08
CA ILE A 172 -3.06 -23.08 -1.24
C ILE A 172 -3.43 -21.63 -0.95
N LEU A 173 -2.47 -20.72 -1.14
CA LEU A 173 -2.67 -19.27 -1.06
C LEU A 173 -2.51 -18.66 -2.45
N LEU A 174 -3.61 -18.10 -3.00
CA LEU A 174 -3.60 -17.37 -4.26
C LEU A 174 -3.44 -15.88 -4.01
N VAL A 175 -2.36 -15.31 -4.50
CA VAL A 175 -2.03 -13.90 -4.34
C VAL A 175 -1.89 -13.25 -5.72
N PRO A 176 -2.66 -12.20 -6.05
CA PRO A 176 -2.45 -11.45 -7.28
C PRO A 176 -1.14 -10.66 -7.16
N VAL A 177 -0.21 -10.94 -8.07
CA VAL A 177 1.11 -10.30 -8.13
C VAL A 177 1.25 -9.54 -9.44
N GLY A 178 1.76 -8.29 -9.37
CA GLY A 178 2.02 -7.46 -10.52
C GLY A 178 2.98 -6.31 -10.16
N GLY A 179 3.70 -5.79 -11.17
CA GLY A 179 4.68 -4.70 -11.04
C GLY A 179 6.05 -5.06 -11.51
#